data_b506606bc55ff9444b0c3daac78f829d
#
_entry.id   b506606bc55ff9444b0c3daac78f829d
#
_cell.length_a   1.000
_cell.length_b   1.000
_cell.length_c   1.000
_cell.angle_alpha   90.00
_cell.angle_beta   90.00
_cell.angle_gamma   90.00
#
_symmetry.space_group_name_H-M   'P 1'
#
loop_
_entity.id
_entity.type
_entity.pdbx_description
1 polymer ?
#
loop_
_entity_poly.entity_id
_entity_poly.type
_entity_poly.pdbx_seq_one_letter_code
_entity_poly.pdbx_strand_id
1 'polypeptide(L)'
;LDLSPTLRLGWYLGSASYDLPPLIAAMITRVQQVLGTSHPPLLVGSSGGGFAALQVAAHVQASNALVINPQTDIRAYHPAFVGRALRAVFGLAHNDDASLISLAPRLSAVERLADSAALTHVRYVVNEGDAHHVSAHFVPFKAFVAGQSVVQQQDGSGVRLTEEHVTWGAGHVGPTLPVFAELLNRALSD
;
A
#
# COMPACT_ATOMS: atom_id res chain seq x y z
N LEU A 1 -13.97 9.34 1.07
CA LEU A 1 -13.54 10.66 0.61
C LEU A 1 -13.28 11.52 1.83
N ASP A 2 -12.02 11.82 2.09
CA ASP A 2 -11.66 12.71 3.16
C ASP A 2 -11.87 14.15 2.69
N LEU A 3 -12.92 14.77 3.18
CA LEU A 3 -13.30 16.13 2.84
C LEU A 3 -12.74 17.16 3.83
N SER A 4 -11.86 16.76 4.74
CA SER A 4 -11.24 17.72 5.67
C SER A 4 -10.25 18.61 4.93
N PRO A 5 -10.44 19.92 4.86
CA PRO A 5 -9.51 20.85 4.20
C PRO A 5 -8.13 20.91 4.89
N THR A 6 -8.01 20.34 6.09
CA THR A 6 -6.76 20.31 6.88
C THR A 6 -6.00 18.98 6.73
N LEU A 7 -6.62 17.94 6.16
CA LEU A 7 -5.98 16.65 5.96
C LEU A 7 -5.25 16.62 4.64
N ARG A 8 -3.92 16.68 4.68
CA ARG A 8 -3.06 16.63 3.49
C ARG A 8 -2.77 15.20 3.02
N LEU A 9 -2.99 14.20 3.89
CA LEU A 9 -2.68 12.80 3.63
C LEU A 9 -3.64 11.92 4.45
N GLY A 10 -4.53 11.21 3.76
CA GLY A 10 -5.59 10.39 4.37
C GLY A 10 -5.42 8.89 4.10
N TRP A 11 -4.39 8.47 3.35
CA TRP A 11 -4.07 7.06 3.06
C TRP A 11 -5.24 6.18 2.61
N TYR A 12 -6.33 6.77 2.14
CA TYR A 12 -7.56 6.04 1.75
C TYR A 12 -8.16 5.20 2.89
N LEU A 13 -7.99 5.63 4.13
CA LEU A 13 -8.46 4.89 5.31
C LEU A 13 -9.99 4.78 5.41
N GLY A 14 -10.75 5.65 4.71
CA GLY A 14 -12.19 5.68 4.81
C GLY A 14 -12.68 6.51 6.02
N SER A 15 -13.42 5.87 6.92
CA SER A 15 -13.90 6.51 8.17
C SER A 15 -13.94 5.49 9.32
N ALA A 16 -14.34 5.92 10.51
CA ALA A 16 -14.54 5.02 11.65
C ALA A 16 -15.59 3.93 11.34
N SER A 17 -16.57 4.24 10.51
CA SER A 17 -17.70 3.33 10.21
C SER A 17 -17.48 2.46 8.98
N TYR A 18 -16.50 2.72 8.14
CA TYR A 18 -16.19 1.90 6.95
C TYR A 18 -14.71 1.96 6.58
N ASP A 19 -14.23 0.83 6.08
CA ASP A 19 -12.88 0.66 5.53
C ASP A 19 -12.94 0.86 4.00
N LEU A 20 -12.17 1.79 3.45
CA LEU A 20 -12.28 2.13 2.02
C LEU A 20 -11.61 1.12 1.08
N PRO A 21 -10.43 0.53 1.37
CA PRO A 21 -9.77 -0.43 0.48
C PRO A 21 -10.65 -1.62 0.04
N PRO A 22 -11.40 -2.30 0.92
CA PRO A 22 -12.32 -3.37 0.51
C PRO A 22 -13.41 -2.89 -0.47
N LEU A 23 -13.91 -1.66 -0.31
CA LEU A 23 -14.91 -1.10 -1.20
C LEU A 23 -14.32 -0.82 -2.60
N ILE A 24 -13.10 -0.30 -2.66
CA ILE A 24 -12.38 -0.10 -3.93
C ILE A 24 -12.14 -1.45 -4.61
N ALA A 25 -11.70 -2.46 -3.87
CA ALA A 25 -11.49 -3.81 -4.40
C ALA A 25 -12.79 -4.41 -4.98
N ALA A 26 -13.91 -4.25 -4.27
CA ALA A 26 -15.22 -4.69 -4.77
C ALA A 26 -15.62 -3.97 -6.07
N MET A 27 -15.33 -2.67 -6.19
CA MET A 27 -15.55 -1.92 -7.43
C MET A 27 -14.67 -2.44 -8.57
N ILE A 28 -13.38 -2.72 -8.32
CA ILE A 28 -12.47 -3.30 -9.31
C ILE A 28 -13.01 -4.65 -9.78
N THR A 29 -13.37 -5.53 -8.87
CA THR A 29 -13.95 -6.86 -9.20
C THR A 29 -15.22 -6.70 -10.03
N ARG A 30 -16.07 -5.75 -9.69
CA ARG A 30 -17.28 -5.49 -10.46
C ARG A 30 -17.00 -4.99 -11.87
N VAL A 31 -16.02 -4.12 -12.05
CA VAL A 31 -15.57 -3.64 -13.36
C VAL A 31 -15.02 -4.80 -14.19
N GLN A 32 -14.18 -5.66 -13.63
CA GLN A 32 -13.66 -6.85 -14.32
C GLN A 32 -14.80 -7.77 -14.80
N GLN A 33 -15.81 -8.01 -13.95
CA GLN A 33 -16.99 -8.81 -14.31
C GLN A 33 -17.76 -8.18 -15.48
N VAL A 34 -17.98 -6.87 -15.45
CA VAL A 34 -18.71 -6.17 -16.53
C VAL A 34 -17.93 -6.20 -17.84
N LEU A 35 -16.61 -6.08 -17.77
CA LEU A 35 -15.74 -6.15 -18.95
C LEU A 35 -15.47 -7.57 -19.44
N GLY A 36 -15.88 -8.60 -18.69
CA GLY A 36 -15.62 -10.00 -19.00
C GLY A 36 -14.12 -10.35 -19.01
N THR A 37 -13.30 -9.66 -18.18
CA THR A 37 -11.86 -9.88 -18.14
C THR A 37 -11.45 -10.58 -16.84
N SER A 38 -10.49 -11.50 -16.95
CA SER A 38 -9.82 -12.15 -15.81
C SER A 38 -8.37 -11.66 -15.62
N HIS A 39 -7.93 -10.67 -16.40
CA HIS A 39 -6.58 -10.14 -16.24
C HIS A 39 -6.41 -9.53 -14.86
N PRO A 40 -5.31 -9.83 -14.14
CA PRO A 40 -5.00 -9.18 -12.86
C PRO A 40 -4.95 -7.65 -13.04
N PRO A 41 -5.65 -6.88 -12.20
CA PRO A 41 -5.57 -5.43 -12.28
C PRO A 41 -4.19 -4.94 -11.81
N LEU A 42 -3.69 -3.89 -12.45
CA LEU A 42 -2.50 -3.17 -11.99
C LEU A 42 -2.90 -2.01 -11.09
N LEU A 43 -2.51 -2.09 -9.83
CA LEU A 43 -2.69 -1.04 -8.82
C LEU A 43 -1.43 -0.18 -8.76
N VAL A 44 -1.55 1.12 -8.99
CA VAL A 44 -0.39 2.01 -9.07
C VAL A 44 -0.48 3.10 -8.02
N GLY A 45 0.62 3.32 -7.29
CA GLY A 45 0.66 4.39 -6.31
C GLY A 45 2.06 4.75 -5.83
N SER A 46 2.20 6.01 -5.42
CA SER A 46 3.41 6.51 -4.78
C SER A 46 3.10 6.98 -3.37
N SER A 47 4.04 6.83 -2.42
CA SER A 47 3.89 7.33 -1.05
C SER A 47 2.59 6.82 -0.39
N GLY A 48 1.70 7.70 0.06
CA GLY A 48 0.38 7.35 0.60
C GLY A 48 -0.54 6.66 -0.41
N GLY A 49 -0.41 6.96 -1.72
CA GLY A 49 -1.09 6.23 -2.79
C GLY A 49 -0.55 4.81 -2.96
N GLY A 50 0.75 4.61 -2.73
CA GLY A 50 1.37 3.27 -2.70
C GLY A 50 0.88 2.43 -1.52
N PHE A 51 0.71 3.05 -0.35
CA PHE A 51 0.04 2.40 0.77
C PHE A 51 -1.38 1.95 0.40
N ALA A 52 -2.17 2.85 -0.22
CA ALA A 52 -3.53 2.52 -0.64
C ALA A 52 -3.56 1.37 -1.66
N ALA A 53 -2.63 1.35 -2.63
CA ALA A 53 -2.52 0.27 -3.60
C ALA A 53 -2.26 -1.08 -2.93
N LEU A 54 -1.36 -1.15 -1.95
CA LEU A 54 -1.09 -2.37 -1.18
C LEU A 54 -2.29 -2.80 -0.33
N GLN A 55 -2.99 -1.84 0.30
CA GLN A 55 -4.20 -2.11 1.07
C GLN A 55 -5.33 -2.69 0.20
N VAL A 56 -5.53 -2.15 -1.00
CA VAL A 56 -6.55 -2.64 -1.95
C VAL A 56 -6.15 -4.01 -2.50
N ALA A 57 -4.87 -4.22 -2.81
CA ALA A 57 -4.34 -5.48 -3.34
C ALA A 57 -4.69 -6.68 -2.45
N ALA A 58 -4.67 -6.50 -1.12
CA ALA A 58 -5.02 -7.54 -0.16
C ALA A 58 -6.46 -8.06 -0.28
N HIS A 59 -7.32 -7.36 -1.01
CA HIS A 59 -8.75 -7.70 -1.20
C HIS A 59 -9.08 -8.07 -2.65
N VAL A 60 -8.10 -8.10 -3.55
CA VAL A 60 -8.27 -8.53 -4.96
C VAL A 60 -7.59 -9.87 -5.14
N GLN A 61 -8.32 -10.90 -5.54
CA GLN A 61 -7.85 -12.31 -5.57
C GLN A 61 -6.52 -12.52 -6.30
N ALA A 62 -6.28 -11.79 -7.38
CA ALA A 62 -4.99 -11.72 -8.05
C ALA A 62 -4.78 -10.29 -8.54
N SER A 63 -3.65 -9.68 -8.19
CA SER A 63 -3.35 -8.30 -8.58
C SER A 63 -1.86 -8.07 -8.75
N ASN A 64 -1.52 -7.10 -9.59
CA ASN A 64 -0.19 -6.52 -9.69
C ASN A 64 -0.20 -5.14 -9.02
N ALA A 65 0.83 -4.80 -8.29
CA ALA A 65 0.99 -3.51 -7.65
C ALA A 65 2.34 -2.88 -8.01
N LEU A 66 2.32 -1.72 -8.67
CA LEU A 66 3.49 -0.87 -8.85
C LEU A 66 3.47 0.20 -7.77
N VAL A 67 4.35 0.09 -6.79
CA VAL A 67 4.42 1.02 -5.66
C VAL A 67 5.76 1.72 -5.59
N ILE A 68 5.74 3.03 -5.45
CA ILE A 68 6.91 3.89 -5.50
C ILE A 68 7.08 4.58 -4.15
N ASN A 69 8.14 4.27 -3.41
CA ASN A 69 8.36 4.74 -2.04
C ASN A 69 7.07 4.74 -1.19
N PRO A 70 6.31 3.63 -1.12
CA PRO A 70 5.09 3.60 -0.35
C PRO A 70 5.37 3.71 1.15
N GLN A 71 4.45 4.29 1.93
CA GLN A 71 4.36 3.90 3.32
C GLN A 71 3.82 2.47 3.38
N THR A 72 4.37 1.63 4.24
CA THR A 72 3.88 0.25 4.47
C THR A 72 3.24 0.09 5.85
N ASP A 73 3.54 1.01 6.75
CA ASP A 73 2.88 1.21 8.03
C ASP A 73 2.80 2.72 8.30
N ILE A 74 1.59 3.26 8.33
CA ILE A 74 1.43 4.71 8.52
C ILE A 74 1.85 5.16 9.91
N ARG A 75 1.85 4.27 10.91
CA ARG A 75 2.30 4.56 12.29
C ARG A 75 3.80 4.90 12.33
N ALA A 76 4.57 4.35 11.36
CA ALA A 76 6.00 4.63 11.21
C ALA A 76 6.30 5.91 10.41
N TYR A 77 5.26 6.61 9.93
CA TYR A 77 5.43 7.88 9.20
C TYR A 77 5.48 9.07 10.16
N HIS A 78 5.60 10.29 9.62
CA HIS A 78 5.75 11.52 10.42
C HIS A 78 4.57 11.74 11.38
N PRO A 79 4.78 11.86 12.70
CA PRO A 79 3.72 11.88 13.72
C PRO A 79 2.65 12.96 13.51
N ALA A 80 3.05 14.12 12.96
CA ALA A 80 2.11 15.21 12.68
C ALA A 80 1.07 14.88 11.62
N PHE A 81 1.42 14.08 10.61
CA PHE A 81 0.47 13.61 9.59
C PHE A 81 -0.39 12.47 10.14
N VAL A 82 0.23 11.50 10.80
CA VAL A 82 -0.46 10.35 11.42
C VAL A 82 -1.49 10.83 12.43
N GLY A 83 -1.12 11.69 13.36
CA GLY A 83 -2.04 12.20 14.38
C GLY A 83 -3.22 13.01 13.81
N ARG A 84 -3.03 13.72 12.68
CA ARG A 84 -4.14 14.40 11.99
C ARG A 84 -5.09 13.37 11.34
N ALA A 85 -4.55 12.35 10.68
CA ALA A 85 -5.35 11.31 10.06
C ALA A 85 -6.15 10.52 11.09
N LEU A 86 -5.52 10.08 12.17
CA LEU A 86 -6.20 9.35 13.25
C LEU A 86 -7.36 10.15 13.85
N ARG A 87 -7.15 11.44 14.11
CA ARG A 87 -8.23 12.31 14.62
C ARG A 87 -9.33 12.52 13.59
N ALA A 88 -8.98 12.81 12.34
CA ALA A 88 -9.96 13.13 11.31
C ALA A 88 -10.79 11.91 10.89
N VAL A 89 -10.16 10.73 10.81
CA VAL A 89 -10.80 9.51 10.31
C VAL A 89 -11.48 8.72 11.43
N PHE A 90 -10.84 8.62 12.60
CA PHE A 90 -11.28 7.75 13.69
C PHE A 90 -11.67 8.49 14.96
N GLY A 91 -11.43 9.80 15.05
CA GLY A 91 -11.64 10.55 16.29
C GLY A 91 -10.63 10.23 17.39
N LEU A 92 -9.51 9.57 17.07
CA LEU A 92 -8.54 9.06 18.05
C LEU A 92 -7.45 10.08 18.37
N ALA A 93 -6.97 10.06 19.61
CA ALA A 93 -5.70 10.65 19.99
C ALA A 93 -4.54 9.78 19.44
N HIS A 94 -3.37 10.40 19.18
CA HIS A 94 -2.21 9.72 18.62
C HIS A 94 -1.65 8.58 19.50
N ASN A 95 -1.95 8.58 20.79
CA ASN A 95 -1.43 7.66 21.81
C ASN A 95 -2.51 6.71 22.37
N ASP A 96 -3.58 6.48 21.64
CA ASP A 96 -4.60 5.48 22.02
C ASP A 96 -4.18 4.09 21.54
N ASP A 97 -3.24 3.46 22.27
CA ASP A 97 -2.62 2.19 21.89
C ASP A 97 -3.63 1.06 21.71
N ALA A 98 -4.67 0.97 22.54
CA ALA A 98 -5.67 -0.08 22.44
C ALA A 98 -6.48 0.02 21.12
N SER A 99 -6.89 1.23 20.76
CA SER A 99 -7.57 1.47 19.48
C SER A 99 -6.65 1.26 18.29
N LEU A 100 -5.38 1.64 18.39
CA LEU A 100 -4.39 1.41 17.32
C LEU A 100 -4.14 -0.08 17.04
N ILE A 101 -4.15 -0.93 18.07
CA ILE A 101 -4.06 -2.39 17.91
C ILE A 101 -5.26 -2.92 17.12
N SER A 102 -6.48 -2.50 17.47
CA SER A 102 -7.69 -2.97 16.77
C SER A 102 -7.77 -2.49 15.31
N LEU A 103 -7.11 -1.38 14.99
CA LEU A 103 -7.02 -0.81 13.64
C LEU A 103 -5.78 -1.26 12.87
N ALA A 104 -4.94 -2.11 13.44
CA ALA A 104 -3.64 -2.46 12.88
C ALA A 104 -3.69 -2.85 11.40
N PRO A 105 -4.61 -3.71 10.90
CA PRO A 105 -4.69 -4.02 9.47
C PRO A 105 -5.07 -2.81 8.59
N ARG A 106 -5.76 -1.82 9.15
CA ARG A 106 -6.08 -0.58 8.42
C ARG A 106 -4.94 0.42 8.39
N LEU A 107 -4.00 0.30 9.32
CA LEU A 107 -2.85 1.20 9.48
C LEU A 107 -1.56 0.62 8.93
N SER A 108 -1.52 -0.69 8.66
CA SER A 108 -0.35 -1.40 8.13
C SER A 108 -0.72 -2.26 6.92
N ALA A 109 -0.06 -2.02 5.79
CA ALA A 109 -0.17 -2.87 4.62
C ALA A 109 0.43 -4.27 4.87
N VAL A 110 1.46 -4.36 5.71
CA VAL A 110 2.07 -5.63 6.11
C VAL A 110 1.06 -6.49 6.86
N GLU A 111 0.40 -5.95 7.89
CA GLU A 111 -0.59 -6.68 8.66
C GLU A 111 -1.82 -7.05 7.81
N ARG A 112 -2.24 -6.15 6.93
CA ARG A 112 -3.35 -6.43 6.00
C ARG A 112 -3.02 -7.58 5.03
N LEU A 113 -1.82 -7.56 4.45
CA LEU A 113 -1.38 -8.59 3.50
C LEU A 113 -1.08 -9.92 4.21
N ALA A 114 -0.65 -9.90 5.47
CA ALA A 114 -0.44 -11.11 6.26
C ALA A 114 -1.73 -11.92 6.47
N ASP A 115 -2.86 -11.23 6.62
CA ASP A 115 -4.18 -11.83 6.81
C ASP A 115 -4.91 -12.13 5.48
N SER A 116 -4.28 -11.81 4.34
CA SER A 116 -4.90 -11.94 3.02
C SER A 116 -4.71 -13.33 2.41
N ALA A 117 -5.79 -13.86 1.83
CA ALA A 117 -5.74 -15.04 0.96
C ALA A 117 -5.46 -14.68 -0.52
N ALA A 118 -5.28 -13.42 -0.86
CA ALA A 118 -5.00 -12.95 -2.21
C ALA A 118 -3.53 -13.16 -2.58
N LEU A 119 -3.28 -13.43 -3.87
CA LEU A 119 -1.94 -13.38 -4.44
C LEU A 119 -1.68 -11.99 -5.02
N THR A 120 -0.67 -11.31 -4.53
CA THR A 120 -0.25 -10.01 -5.05
C THR A 120 1.19 -10.04 -5.53
N HIS A 121 1.42 -9.64 -6.77
CA HIS A 121 2.78 -9.37 -7.24
C HIS A 121 3.09 -7.88 -7.06
N VAL A 122 4.02 -7.58 -6.17
CA VAL A 122 4.44 -6.21 -5.84
C VAL A 122 5.76 -5.88 -6.52
N ARG A 123 5.73 -4.92 -7.44
CA ARG A 123 6.93 -4.23 -7.92
C ARG A 123 7.15 -3.00 -7.04
N TYR A 124 8.14 -3.10 -6.16
CA TYR A 124 8.47 -2.05 -5.19
C TYR A 124 9.67 -1.26 -5.70
N VAL A 125 9.43 0.00 -6.06
CA VAL A 125 10.47 0.94 -6.46
C VAL A 125 10.87 1.75 -5.24
N VAL A 126 12.13 1.65 -4.82
CA VAL A 126 12.67 2.35 -3.66
C VAL A 126 13.72 3.37 -4.07
N ASN A 127 13.54 4.64 -3.69
CA ASN A 127 14.59 5.65 -3.81
C ASN A 127 15.57 5.52 -2.63
N GLU A 128 16.77 5.04 -2.88
CA GLU A 128 17.79 4.84 -1.85
C GLU A 128 18.25 6.15 -1.17
N GLY A 129 18.00 7.28 -1.82
CA GLY A 129 18.21 8.61 -1.23
C GLY A 129 17.18 8.99 -0.15
N ASP A 130 16.10 8.23 0.02
CA ASP A 130 15.08 8.40 1.05
C ASP A 130 15.32 7.44 2.22
N ALA A 131 16.28 7.77 3.09
CA ALA A 131 16.68 6.92 4.22
C ALA A 131 15.50 6.56 5.15
N HIS A 132 14.51 7.46 5.30
CA HIS A 132 13.33 7.19 6.12
C HIS A 132 12.46 6.10 5.49
N HIS A 133 12.12 6.22 4.20
CA HIS A 133 11.32 5.21 3.51
C HIS A 133 12.04 3.87 3.40
N VAL A 134 13.36 3.89 3.19
CA VAL A 134 14.16 2.66 3.19
C VAL A 134 14.04 1.96 4.55
N SER A 135 14.36 2.64 5.66
CA SER A 135 14.45 2.01 6.98
C SER A 135 13.10 1.70 7.61
N ALA A 136 12.12 2.63 7.48
CA ALA A 136 10.84 2.52 8.16
C ALA A 136 9.77 1.74 7.37
N HIS A 137 9.94 1.62 6.04
CA HIS A 137 8.90 1.04 5.18
C HIS A 137 9.41 -0.08 4.29
N PHE A 138 10.49 0.11 3.53
CA PHE A 138 10.99 -0.91 2.61
C PHE A 138 11.58 -2.12 3.34
N VAL A 139 12.49 -1.92 4.29
CA VAL A 139 13.16 -3.01 5.02
C VAL A 139 12.15 -3.88 5.78
N PRO A 140 11.18 -3.32 6.56
CA PRO A 140 10.16 -4.13 7.20
C PRO A 140 9.26 -4.89 6.21
N PHE A 141 8.89 -4.28 5.09
CA PHE A 141 8.08 -4.94 4.05
C PHE A 141 8.83 -6.12 3.41
N LYS A 142 10.09 -5.92 3.06
CA LYS A 142 10.96 -6.99 2.54
C LYS A 142 11.11 -8.14 3.53
N ALA A 143 11.32 -7.83 4.81
CA ALA A 143 11.40 -8.84 5.86
C ALA A 143 10.10 -9.63 6.01
N PHE A 144 8.95 -8.96 5.93
CA PHE A 144 7.64 -9.63 5.91
C PHE A 144 7.52 -10.61 4.74
N VAL A 145 7.85 -10.18 3.51
CA VAL A 145 7.75 -11.05 2.33
C VAL A 145 8.69 -12.26 2.45
N ALA A 146 9.92 -12.04 2.93
CA ALA A 146 10.88 -13.11 3.15
C ALA A 146 10.44 -14.11 4.25
N GLY A 147 9.63 -13.66 5.21
CA GLY A 147 9.09 -14.48 6.29
C GLY A 147 7.82 -15.26 5.93
N GLN A 148 7.26 -15.09 4.74
CA GLN A 148 6.07 -15.84 4.31
C GLN A 148 6.36 -17.33 4.23
N SER A 149 5.39 -18.13 4.68
CA SER A 149 5.54 -19.58 4.70
C SER A 149 5.55 -20.18 3.28
N VAL A 150 6.25 -21.32 3.13
CA VAL A 150 6.22 -22.09 1.88
C VAL A 150 4.80 -22.50 1.52
N VAL A 151 3.92 -22.69 2.50
CA VAL A 151 2.51 -23.06 2.28
C VAL A 151 1.77 -21.92 1.58
N GLN A 152 1.92 -20.66 2.01
CA GLN A 152 1.28 -19.50 1.36
C GLN A 152 1.75 -19.35 -0.09
N GLN A 153 3.01 -19.66 -0.39
CA GLN A 153 3.51 -19.62 -1.76
C GLN A 153 2.99 -20.79 -2.63
N GLN A 154 2.67 -21.94 -2.03
CA GLN A 154 2.18 -23.13 -2.75
C GLN A 154 0.67 -23.09 -3.00
N ASP A 155 -0.11 -22.52 -2.09
CA ASP A 155 -1.58 -22.39 -2.25
C ASP A 155 -2.00 -21.23 -3.16
N GLY A 156 -1.02 -20.45 -3.65
CA GLY A 156 -1.27 -19.32 -4.54
C GLY A 156 -1.72 -18.04 -3.81
N SER A 157 -1.47 -17.95 -2.50
CA SER A 157 -1.67 -16.73 -1.72
C SER A 157 -0.35 -16.00 -1.42
N GLY A 158 -0.46 -14.83 -0.81
CA GLY A 158 0.69 -14.07 -0.33
C GLY A 158 1.25 -13.05 -1.32
N VAL A 159 2.47 -12.60 -1.06
CA VAL A 159 3.11 -11.51 -1.81
C VAL A 159 4.35 -12.03 -2.53
N ARG A 160 4.43 -11.79 -3.84
CA ARG A 160 5.67 -11.89 -4.62
C ARG A 160 6.26 -10.51 -4.78
N LEU A 161 7.54 -10.34 -4.48
CA LEU A 161 8.23 -9.05 -4.49
C LEU A 161 9.27 -9.00 -5.61
N THR A 162 9.16 -7.96 -6.45
CA THR A 162 10.23 -7.50 -7.35
C THR A 162 10.72 -6.16 -6.85
N GLU A 163 12.01 -6.04 -6.58
CA GLU A 163 12.63 -4.81 -6.05
C GLU A 163 13.28 -4.02 -7.19
N GLU A 164 13.03 -2.72 -7.25
CA GLU A 164 13.76 -1.77 -8.09
C GLU A 164 14.40 -0.70 -7.22
N HIS A 165 15.72 -0.66 -7.20
CA HIS A 165 16.52 0.30 -6.46
C HIS A 165 16.93 1.46 -7.39
N VAL A 166 16.59 2.68 -7.00
CA VAL A 166 16.84 3.90 -7.78
C VAL A 166 17.43 4.98 -6.89
N THR A 167 18.09 5.96 -7.51
CA THR A 167 18.60 7.15 -6.83
C THR A 167 18.15 8.38 -7.59
N TRP A 168 17.02 8.95 -7.19
CA TRP A 168 16.46 10.17 -7.80
C TRP A 168 16.86 11.46 -7.08
N GLY A 169 17.51 11.34 -5.93
CA GLY A 169 17.91 12.45 -5.07
C GLY A 169 17.66 12.15 -3.59
N ALA A 170 18.09 13.06 -2.73
CA ALA A 170 17.93 12.92 -1.30
C ALA A 170 16.48 13.18 -0.85
N GLY A 171 16.01 12.39 0.13
CA GLY A 171 14.68 12.52 0.73
C GLY A 171 13.56 11.95 -0.16
N HIS A 172 12.32 12.36 0.15
CA HIS A 172 11.10 11.82 -0.47
C HIS A 172 10.84 12.42 -1.86
N VAL A 173 11.70 12.06 -2.80
CA VAL A 173 11.63 12.49 -4.20
C VAL A 173 11.03 11.36 -5.03
N GLY A 174 10.02 11.68 -5.85
CA GLY A 174 9.42 10.77 -6.82
C GLY A 174 10.08 10.82 -8.20
N PRO A 175 9.71 9.91 -9.11
CA PRO A 175 10.19 9.90 -10.48
C PRO A 175 9.69 11.13 -11.25
N THR A 176 10.45 11.52 -12.29
CA THR A 176 9.94 12.43 -13.33
C THR A 176 8.86 11.71 -14.15
N LEU A 177 8.04 12.46 -14.87
CA LEU A 177 6.99 11.89 -15.70
C LEU A 177 7.49 10.84 -16.73
N PRO A 178 8.62 11.08 -17.47
CA PRO A 178 9.16 10.06 -18.35
C PRO A 178 9.56 8.77 -17.65
N VAL A 179 10.22 8.87 -16.48
CA VAL A 179 10.61 7.71 -15.67
C VAL A 179 9.39 6.97 -15.14
N PHE A 180 8.36 7.69 -14.68
CA PHE A 180 7.11 7.08 -14.26
C PHE A 180 6.43 6.31 -15.41
N ALA A 181 6.37 6.88 -16.61
CA ALA A 181 5.80 6.23 -17.78
C ALA A 181 6.57 4.93 -18.13
N GLU A 182 7.89 4.95 -18.02
CA GLU A 182 8.73 3.76 -18.23
C GLU A 182 8.46 2.66 -17.20
N LEU A 183 8.38 3.02 -15.91
CA LEU A 183 8.01 2.10 -14.82
C LEU A 183 6.64 1.47 -15.07
N LEU A 184 5.67 2.28 -15.49
CA LEU A 184 4.31 1.83 -15.79
C LEU A 184 4.29 0.86 -16.99
N ASN A 185 4.99 1.19 -18.07
CA ASN A 185 5.07 0.33 -19.25
C ASN A 185 5.69 -1.03 -18.93
N ARG A 186 6.74 -1.06 -18.11
CA ARG A 186 7.33 -2.34 -17.64
C ARG A 186 6.33 -3.14 -16.82
N ALA A 187 5.63 -2.51 -15.88
CA ALA A 187 4.66 -3.18 -15.03
C ALA A 187 3.42 -3.69 -15.79
N LEU A 188 3.11 -3.13 -16.97
CA LEU A 188 2.03 -3.59 -17.85
C LEU A 188 2.47 -4.74 -18.77
N SER A 189 3.78 -4.96 -18.93
CA SER A 189 4.32 -5.98 -19.84
C SER A 189 4.65 -7.30 -19.15
N ASP A 190 4.69 -7.31 -17.82
CA ASP A 190 4.88 -8.49 -16.96
C ASP A 190 3.58 -9.23 -16.72
#